data_85d42b199f081f7669cb376f547a2339
#
_entry.id   85d42b199f081f7669cb376f547a2339
#
_cell.length_a   1.000
_cell.length_b   1.000
_cell.length_c   1.000
_cell.angle_alpha   90.00
_cell.angle_beta   90.00
_cell.angle_gamma   90.00
#
_symmetry.space_group_name_H-M   'P 1'
#
loop_
_entity.id
_entity.type
_entity.pdbx_description
1 polymer ?
#
loop_
_entity_poly.entity_id
_entity_poly.type
_entity_poly.pdbx_seq_one_letter_code
_entity_poly.pdbx_strand_id
1 'polypeptide(L)'
;MGSDFYQLSILPFAGVIIKICRAYTNSQEDFEDYYQEVCLQIWRSRDNFDQKSEWATWVYRISLNVCLTYLKKQKTGDQKFASDSLPEDVIDDSKAFVSDEINQLYSAIKHLKETDRAIILLYLEEKSYEEIADIIGSNTNNIGVRIKRIKD
;
A
#
# COMPACT_ATOMS: atom_id res chain seq x y z
N MET A 1 -9.88 10.09 16.85
CA MET A 1 -8.87 10.68 15.97
C MET A 1 -9.27 12.10 15.65
N GLY A 2 -8.33 13.03 15.76
CA GLY A 2 -8.62 14.42 15.49
C GLY A 2 -8.80 14.68 14.01
N SER A 3 -9.88 15.38 13.66
CA SER A 3 -10.14 15.66 12.26
C SER A 3 -9.10 16.59 11.65
N ASP A 4 -8.53 17.49 12.46
CA ASP A 4 -7.48 18.37 11.97
C ASP A 4 -6.23 17.59 11.57
N PHE A 5 -5.85 16.61 12.37
CA PHE A 5 -4.69 15.78 12.04
C PHE A 5 -4.93 15.05 10.72
N TYR A 6 -6.11 14.47 10.56
CA TYR A 6 -6.42 13.75 9.33
C TYR A 6 -6.32 14.68 8.12
N GLN A 7 -6.92 15.85 8.20
CA GLN A 7 -6.96 16.77 7.08
C GLN A 7 -5.58 17.31 6.72
N LEU A 8 -4.74 17.56 7.72
CA LEU A 8 -3.44 18.19 7.49
C LEU A 8 -2.33 17.19 7.22
N SER A 9 -2.42 16.00 7.78
CA SER A 9 -1.30 15.07 7.78
C SER A 9 -1.56 13.79 6.99
N ILE A 10 -2.81 13.38 6.81
CA ILE A 10 -3.13 12.14 6.12
C ILE A 10 -3.77 12.42 4.77
N LEU A 11 -4.76 13.28 4.74
CA LEU A 11 -5.51 13.51 3.52
C LEU A 11 -4.66 13.94 2.32
N PRO A 12 -3.62 14.76 2.48
CA PRO A 12 -2.76 15.08 1.34
C PRO A 12 -2.06 13.86 0.75
N PHE A 13 -1.94 12.78 1.51
CA PHE A 13 -1.31 11.54 1.04
C PHE A 13 -2.32 10.45 0.75
N ALA A 14 -3.61 10.78 0.79
CA ALA A 14 -4.66 9.77 0.58
C ALA A 14 -4.52 9.08 -0.77
N GLY A 15 -4.14 9.80 -1.80
CA GLY A 15 -3.98 9.21 -3.13
C GLY A 15 -2.99 8.06 -3.13
N VAL A 16 -1.85 8.26 -2.49
CA VAL A 16 -0.82 7.24 -2.41
C VAL A 16 -1.25 6.09 -1.51
N ILE A 17 -1.87 6.40 -0.39
CA ILE A 17 -2.35 5.35 0.52
C ILE A 17 -3.38 4.47 -0.20
N ILE A 18 -4.28 5.10 -0.97
CA ILE A 18 -5.27 4.37 -1.74
C ILE A 18 -4.60 3.44 -2.74
N LYS A 19 -3.61 3.92 -3.47
CA LYS A 19 -2.91 3.10 -4.45
C LYS A 19 -2.25 1.90 -3.80
N ILE A 20 -1.59 2.11 -2.67
CA ILE A 20 -0.93 1.03 -1.96
C ILE A 20 -1.96 0.01 -1.48
N CYS A 21 -3.03 0.47 -0.84
CA CYS A 21 -4.04 -0.44 -0.33
C CYS A 21 -4.72 -1.23 -1.44
N ARG A 22 -4.97 -0.60 -2.59
CA ARG A 22 -5.57 -1.31 -3.72
C ARG A 22 -4.67 -2.42 -4.25
N ALA A 23 -3.37 -2.22 -4.19
CA ALA A 23 -2.43 -3.21 -4.71
C ALA A 23 -2.36 -4.46 -3.83
N TYR A 24 -2.84 -4.37 -2.60
CA TYR A 24 -2.78 -5.48 -1.65
C TYR A 24 -4.15 -6.06 -1.28
N THR A 25 -5.21 -5.58 -1.92
CA THR A 25 -6.57 -6.04 -1.60
C THR A 25 -7.32 -6.40 -2.87
N ASN A 26 -8.34 -7.24 -2.71
CA ASN A 26 -9.15 -7.71 -3.83
C ASN A 26 -10.63 -7.36 -3.70
N SER A 27 -11.02 -6.74 -2.60
CA SER A 27 -12.42 -6.37 -2.39
C SER A 27 -12.48 -4.96 -1.82
N GLN A 28 -13.62 -4.32 -2.00
CA GLN A 28 -13.83 -3.00 -1.45
C GLN A 28 -13.80 -3.03 0.08
N GLU A 29 -14.37 -4.08 0.66
CA GLU A 29 -14.39 -4.22 2.11
C GLU A 29 -12.98 -4.31 2.68
N ASP A 30 -12.14 -5.16 2.09
CA ASP A 30 -10.76 -5.28 2.55
C ASP A 30 -10.00 -3.97 2.33
N PHE A 31 -10.23 -3.31 1.20
CA PHE A 31 -9.60 -2.04 0.92
C PHE A 31 -9.92 -1.02 2.02
N GLU A 32 -11.18 -0.92 2.41
CA GLU A 32 -11.58 0.04 3.43
C GLU A 32 -10.96 -0.30 4.77
N ASP A 33 -10.89 -1.59 5.10
CA ASP A 33 -10.25 -2.02 6.35
C ASP A 33 -8.77 -1.67 6.37
N TYR A 34 -8.10 -1.91 5.27
CA TYR A 34 -6.67 -1.59 5.17
C TYR A 34 -6.45 -0.07 5.28
N TYR A 35 -7.26 0.69 4.57
CA TYR A 35 -7.13 2.15 4.61
C TYR A 35 -7.35 2.68 6.02
N GLN A 36 -8.39 2.21 6.70
CA GLN A 36 -8.67 2.63 8.07
C GLN A 36 -7.52 2.26 8.99
N GLU A 37 -6.97 1.07 8.83
CA GLU A 37 -5.88 0.65 9.70
C GLU A 37 -4.63 1.49 9.45
N VAL A 38 -4.35 1.83 8.20
CA VAL A 38 -3.24 2.72 7.90
C VAL A 38 -3.42 4.05 8.63
N CYS A 39 -4.60 4.63 8.54
CA CYS A 39 -4.87 5.92 9.20
C CYS A 39 -4.72 5.81 10.70
N LEU A 40 -5.20 4.71 11.29
CA LEU A 40 -5.07 4.51 12.73
C LEU A 40 -3.61 4.36 13.16
N GLN A 41 -2.83 3.63 12.38
CA GLN A 41 -1.42 3.45 12.72
C GLN A 41 -0.65 4.76 12.60
N ILE A 42 -0.96 5.56 11.60
CA ILE A 42 -0.34 6.87 11.47
C ILE A 42 -0.70 7.72 12.69
N TRP A 43 -1.96 7.72 13.07
CA TRP A 43 -2.41 8.46 14.23
C TRP A 43 -1.73 8.00 15.51
N ARG A 44 -1.70 6.66 15.73
CA ARG A 44 -1.13 6.11 16.96
C ARG A 44 0.36 6.37 17.09
N SER A 45 1.05 6.43 15.96
CA SER A 45 2.50 6.57 15.96
C SER A 45 2.95 8.00 15.68
N ARG A 46 2.03 8.96 15.65
CA ARG A 46 2.39 10.32 15.26
C ARG A 46 3.46 10.94 16.16
N ASP A 47 3.46 10.58 17.42
CA ASP A 47 4.43 11.11 18.36
C ASP A 47 5.79 10.41 18.25
N ASN A 48 5.85 9.30 17.54
CA ASN A 48 7.09 8.57 17.33
C ASN A 48 7.85 9.05 16.10
N PHE A 49 7.25 9.94 15.34
CA PHE A 49 7.92 10.51 14.19
C PHE A 49 9.06 11.41 14.66
N ASP A 50 10.28 11.02 14.34
CA ASP A 50 11.47 11.69 14.88
C ASP A 50 12.04 12.74 13.92
N GLN A 51 11.38 12.97 12.81
CA GLN A 51 11.78 13.95 11.81
C GLN A 51 13.14 13.64 11.15
N LYS A 52 13.64 12.43 11.31
CA LYS A 52 14.85 12.02 10.61
C LYS A 52 14.61 11.76 9.13
N SER A 53 13.35 11.55 8.77
CA SER A 53 12.94 11.40 7.38
C SER A 53 11.75 12.31 7.13
N GLU A 54 11.40 12.47 5.87
CA GLU A 54 10.23 13.27 5.55
C GLU A 54 8.95 12.56 5.99
N TRP A 55 7.94 13.33 6.30
CA TRP A 55 6.64 12.81 6.68
C TRP A 55 6.07 11.88 5.61
N ALA A 56 6.28 12.23 4.34
CA ALA A 56 5.83 11.38 3.24
C ALA A 56 6.45 9.98 3.33
N THR A 57 7.74 9.90 3.63
CA THR A 57 8.41 8.61 3.78
C THR A 57 7.82 7.83 4.93
N TRP A 58 7.52 8.49 6.03
CA TRP A 58 6.89 7.88 7.19
C TRP A 58 5.54 7.28 6.81
N VAL A 59 4.73 8.03 6.05
CA VAL A 59 3.42 7.56 5.60
C VAL A 59 3.57 6.35 4.71
N TYR A 60 4.51 6.37 3.77
CA TYR A 60 4.76 5.22 2.91
C TYR A 60 5.11 3.98 3.70
N ARG A 61 6.01 4.12 4.68
CA ARG A 61 6.44 2.98 5.48
C ARG A 61 5.28 2.37 6.26
N ILE A 62 4.48 3.20 6.89
CA ILE A 62 3.36 2.70 7.67
C ILE A 62 2.35 2.02 6.75
N SER A 63 2.05 2.64 5.61
CA SER A 63 1.09 2.06 4.68
C SER A 63 1.53 0.68 4.19
N LEU A 64 2.79 0.55 3.81
CA LEU A 64 3.31 -0.72 3.34
C LEU A 64 3.37 -1.76 4.47
N ASN A 65 3.78 -1.34 5.66
CA ASN A 65 3.86 -2.27 6.79
C ASN A 65 2.49 -2.81 7.18
N VAL A 66 1.48 -1.96 7.17
CA VAL A 66 0.11 -2.40 7.48
C VAL A 66 -0.34 -3.42 6.45
N CYS A 67 -0.17 -3.11 5.18
CA CYS A 67 -0.62 -3.99 4.12
C CYS A 67 0.12 -5.33 4.14
N LEU A 68 1.42 -5.30 4.34
CA LEU A 68 2.21 -6.52 4.38
C LEU A 68 1.84 -7.38 5.59
N THR A 69 1.61 -6.73 6.73
CA THR A 69 1.24 -7.44 7.95
C THR A 69 -0.12 -8.11 7.81
N TYR A 70 -1.10 -7.39 7.28
CA TYR A 70 -2.44 -7.93 7.10
C TYR A 70 -2.45 -9.05 6.07
N LEU A 71 -1.72 -8.88 4.99
CA LEU A 71 -1.64 -9.92 3.97
C LEU A 71 -1.03 -11.19 4.53
N LYS A 72 0.02 -11.05 5.35
CA LYS A 72 0.66 -12.18 5.98
C LYS A 72 -0.29 -12.90 6.93
N LYS A 73 -1.08 -12.16 7.69
CA LYS A 73 -2.07 -12.76 8.58
C LYS A 73 -3.11 -13.54 7.82
N GLN A 74 -3.57 -13.01 6.70
CA GLN A 74 -4.54 -13.71 5.88
C GLN A 74 -3.98 -15.01 5.35
N LYS A 75 -2.70 -15.04 5.02
CA LYS A 75 -2.08 -16.26 4.50
C LYS A 75 -1.86 -17.31 5.57
N THR A 76 -1.70 -16.89 6.82
CA THR A 76 -1.28 -17.83 7.86
C THR A 76 -2.42 -18.37 8.71
N GLY A 77 -3.51 -17.68 8.85
CA GLY A 77 -4.46 -18.19 9.79
C GLY A 77 -5.89 -17.72 9.65
N ASP A 78 -6.08 -16.64 8.96
CA ASP A 78 -7.41 -16.04 8.93
C ASP A 78 -8.07 -16.13 7.58
N GLN A 79 -7.59 -17.02 6.75
CA GLN A 79 -8.15 -17.17 5.41
C GLN A 79 -9.62 -17.58 5.44
N LYS A 80 -10.05 -18.21 6.51
CA LYS A 80 -11.44 -18.62 6.57
C LYS A 80 -12.38 -17.44 6.53
N PHE A 81 -11.93 -16.28 6.93
CA PHE A 81 -12.73 -15.08 6.77
C PHE A 81 -12.78 -14.66 5.33
N ALA A 82 -11.67 -14.85 4.65
CA ALA A 82 -11.62 -14.53 3.25
C ALA A 82 -12.51 -15.46 2.45
N SER A 83 -12.60 -16.71 2.88
CA SER A 83 -13.43 -17.66 2.16
C SER A 83 -14.91 -17.31 2.27
N ASP A 84 -15.28 -16.66 3.34
CA ASP A 84 -16.64 -16.22 3.51
C ASP A 84 -16.85 -14.86 2.88
N SER A 85 -15.83 -14.32 2.34
CA SER A 85 -15.93 -13.00 1.76
C SER A 85 -16.99 -13.01 0.70
N LEU A 86 -17.64 -11.90 0.61
CA LEU A 86 -18.64 -11.71 -0.40
C LEU A 86 -18.05 -11.91 -1.76
N PRO A 87 -18.87 -12.38 -2.67
CA PRO A 87 -18.41 -12.49 -4.03
C PRO A 87 -17.81 -11.18 -4.49
N GLU A 88 -16.73 -11.30 -5.16
CA GLU A 88 -16.04 -10.12 -5.67
C GLU A 88 -16.90 -9.33 -6.62
N ASP A 89 -17.96 -9.92 -7.05
CA ASP A 89 -18.88 -9.22 -7.92
C ASP A 89 -19.66 -8.15 -7.18
N VAL A 90 -19.52 -8.08 -5.86
CA VAL A 90 -19.95 -6.87 -5.22
C VAL A 90 -18.95 -5.81 -5.63
N ILE A 91 -19.06 -5.45 -6.86
CA ILE A 91 -18.12 -4.54 -7.45
C ILE A 91 -18.43 -3.16 -6.96
N ASP A 92 -17.40 -2.53 -6.44
CA ASP A 92 -17.48 -1.13 -6.12
C ASP A 92 -17.78 -0.37 -7.40
N ASP A 93 -18.86 0.39 -7.41
CA ASP A 93 -19.22 1.16 -8.58
C ASP A 93 -18.12 2.14 -8.98
N SER A 94 -17.33 2.59 -8.03
CA SER A 94 -16.23 3.48 -8.35
C SER A 94 -15.22 2.83 -9.25
N LYS A 95 -15.13 1.51 -9.23
CA LYS A 95 -14.20 0.81 -10.12
C LYS A 95 -14.65 0.87 -11.56
N ALA A 96 -15.92 1.07 -11.79
CA ALA A 96 -16.44 1.17 -13.15
C ALA A 96 -15.88 2.37 -13.90
N PHE A 97 -15.39 3.35 -13.16
CA PHE A 97 -14.82 4.54 -13.78
C PHE A 97 -13.33 4.46 -13.95
N VAL A 98 -12.70 3.39 -13.44
CA VAL A 98 -11.27 3.20 -13.59
C VAL A 98 -11.03 2.57 -14.94
N SER A 99 -10.06 3.09 -15.68
CA SER A 99 -9.80 2.59 -17.02
C SER A 99 -9.34 1.14 -16.97
N ASP A 100 -9.61 0.40 -18.03
CA ASP A 100 -9.15 -0.98 -18.14
C ASP A 100 -7.64 -1.07 -18.03
N GLU A 101 -6.94 -0.06 -18.52
CA GLU A 101 -5.49 -0.04 -18.47
C GLU A 101 -5.00 -0.02 -17.03
N ILE A 102 -5.62 0.77 -16.18
CA ILE A 102 -5.24 0.84 -14.76
C ILE A 102 -5.60 -0.47 -14.07
N ASN A 103 -6.75 -1.04 -14.40
CA ASN A 103 -7.13 -2.34 -13.83
C ASN A 103 -6.15 -3.42 -14.22
N GLN A 104 -5.67 -3.42 -15.47
CA GLN A 104 -4.68 -4.36 -15.92
C GLN A 104 -3.35 -4.17 -15.18
N LEU A 105 -2.98 -2.92 -14.94
CA LEU A 105 -1.76 -2.62 -14.20
C LEU A 105 -1.82 -3.19 -12.78
N TYR A 106 -2.93 -2.94 -12.08
CA TYR A 106 -3.08 -3.48 -10.73
C TYR A 106 -3.11 -5.00 -10.74
N SER A 107 -3.73 -5.59 -11.74
CA SER A 107 -3.78 -7.03 -11.86
C SER A 107 -2.37 -7.60 -12.02
N ALA A 108 -1.57 -6.97 -12.85
CA ALA A 108 -0.18 -7.40 -13.04
C ALA A 108 0.63 -7.22 -11.76
N ILE A 109 0.44 -6.11 -11.08
CA ILE A 109 1.15 -5.84 -9.83
C ILE A 109 0.82 -6.91 -8.78
N LYS A 110 -0.43 -7.35 -8.73
CA LYS A 110 -0.86 -8.35 -7.75
C LYS A 110 -0.24 -9.72 -7.98
N HIS A 111 0.30 -9.99 -9.17
CA HIS A 111 1.01 -11.23 -9.42
C HIS A 111 2.42 -11.22 -8.86
N LEU A 112 2.93 -10.08 -8.46
CA LEU A 112 4.27 -9.97 -7.87
C LEU A 112 4.25 -10.40 -6.41
N LYS A 113 5.42 -10.80 -5.91
CA LYS A 113 5.57 -11.07 -4.48
C LYS A 113 5.39 -9.77 -3.71
N GLU A 114 5.05 -9.90 -2.43
CA GLU A 114 4.68 -8.75 -1.61
C GLU A 114 5.72 -7.64 -1.63
N THR A 115 7.00 -8.00 -1.47
CA THR A 115 8.05 -6.98 -1.44
C THR A 115 8.26 -6.34 -2.80
N ASP A 116 8.23 -7.13 -3.86
CA ASP A 116 8.36 -6.60 -5.22
C ASP A 116 7.20 -5.68 -5.55
N ARG A 117 6.02 -6.01 -5.05
CA ARG A 117 4.85 -5.16 -5.21
C ARG A 117 5.08 -3.80 -4.58
N ALA A 118 5.63 -3.78 -3.37
CA ALA A 118 5.95 -2.53 -2.70
C ALA A 118 6.96 -1.71 -3.49
N ILE A 119 7.99 -2.37 -4.02
CA ILE A 119 9.03 -1.68 -4.77
C ILE A 119 8.48 -1.04 -6.03
N ILE A 120 7.66 -1.79 -6.79
CA ILE A 120 7.14 -1.24 -8.03
C ILE A 120 6.15 -0.10 -7.77
N LEU A 121 5.39 -0.17 -6.69
CA LEU A 121 4.48 0.91 -6.34
C LEU A 121 5.24 2.20 -6.09
N LEU A 122 6.35 2.12 -5.37
CA LEU A 122 7.16 3.30 -5.10
C LEU A 122 7.85 3.80 -6.36
N TYR A 123 8.26 2.89 -7.21
CA TYR A 123 8.86 3.26 -8.49
C TYR A 123 7.86 4.03 -9.36
N LEU A 124 6.62 3.59 -9.38
CA LEU A 124 5.56 4.26 -10.14
C LEU A 124 5.18 5.60 -9.53
N GLU A 125 5.46 5.82 -8.25
CA GLU A 125 5.31 7.12 -7.62
C GLU A 125 6.53 8.00 -7.84
N GLU A 126 7.40 7.61 -8.75
CA GLU A 126 8.58 8.38 -9.16
C GLU A 126 9.58 8.58 -8.03
N LYS A 127 9.63 7.63 -7.10
CA LYS A 127 10.65 7.67 -6.07
C LYS A 127 11.99 7.21 -6.62
N SER A 128 13.07 7.83 -6.15
CA SER A 128 14.39 7.42 -6.54
C SER A 128 14.75 6.06 -5.93
N TYR A 129 15.75 5.41 -6.48
CA TYR A 129 16.20 4.13 -5.92
C TYR A 129 16.65 4.30 -4.47
N GLU A 130 17.27 5.43 -4.14
CA GLU A 130 17.68 5.71 -2.77
C GLU A 130 16.48 5.82 -1.85
N GLU A 131 15.44 6.53 -2.28
CA GLU A 131 14.23 6.68 -1.49
C GLU A 131 13.54 5.33 -1.30
N ILE A 132 13.45 4.54 -2.37
CA ILE A 132 12.84 3.22 -2.28
C ILE A 132 13.63 2.34 -1.31
N ALA A 133 14.95 2.35 -1.43
CA ALA A 133 15.79 1.56 -0.53
C ALA A 133 15.59 1.97 0.92
N ASP A 134 15.49 3.27 1.18
CA ASP A 134 15.27 3.76 2.52
C ASP A 134 13.91 3.32 3.08
N ILE A 135 12.88 3.40 2.25
CA ILE A 135 11.53 3.02 2.67
C ILE A 135 11.44 1.52 2.93
N ILE A 136 12.02 0.72 2.05
CA ILE A 136 11.93 -0.74 2.12
C ILE A 136 12.93 -1.32 3.14
N GLY A 137 14.02 -0.60 3.38
CA GLY A 137 15.07 -1.12 4.25
C GLY A 137 16.09 -1.97 3.50
N SER A 138 16.49 -1.51 2.33
CA SER A 138 17.44 -2.23 1.48
C SER A 138 18.51 -1.25 0.99
N ASN A 139 19.20 -1.61 -0.09
CA ASN A 139 20.19 -0.72 -0.69
C ASN A 139 19.84 -0.48 -2.16
N THR A 140 20.42 0.59 -2.73
CA THR A 140 20.07 1.01 -4.08
C THR A 140 20.40 -0.04 -5.13
N ASN A 141 21.48 -0.76 -4.94
CA ASN A 141 21.88 -1.79 -5.89
C ASN A 141 20.82 -2.90 -5.96
N ASN A 142 20.36 -3.36 -4.82
CA ASN A 142 19.35 -4.39 -4.75
C ASN A 142 18.03 -3.91 -5.35
N ILE A 143 17.65 -2.66 -5.09
CA ILE A 143 16.44 -2.08 -5.66
C ILE A 143 16.54 -2.04 -7.19
N GLY A 144 17.68 -1.60 -7.72
CA GLY A 144 17.88 -1.53 -9.17
C GLY A 144 17.75 -2.89 -9.83
N VAL A 145 18.37 -3.91 -9.22
CA VAL A 145 18.31 -5.27 -9.74
C VAL A 145 16.86 -5.78 -9.74
N ARG A 146 16.14 -5.54 -8.65
CA ARG A 146 14.77 -6.01 -8.54
C ARG A 146 13.84 -5.32 -9.52
N ILE A 147 13.98 -4.00 -9.69
CA ILE A 147 13.15 -3.27 -10.64
C ILE A 147 13.38 -3.78 -12.05
N LYS A 148 14.64 -3.99 -12.42
CA LYS A 148 14.95 -4.50 -13.74
C LYS A 148 14.29 -5.86 -13.98
N ARG A 149 14.35 -6.72 -12.97
CA ARG A 149 13.74 -8.05 -13.08
C ARG A 149 12.21 -7.97 -13.18
N ILE A 150 11.61 -7.06 -12.43
CA ILE A 150 10.16 -6.88 -12.46
C ILE A 150 9.72 -6.40 -13.85
N LYS A 151 10.47 -5.50 -14.45
CA LYS A 151 10.10 -4.94 -15.75
C LYS A 151 10.26 -5.95 -16.89
N ASP A 152 11.08 -6.94 -16.69
CA ASP A 152 11.21 -8.01 -17.67
C ASP A 152 10.06 -9.00 -17.50
#